data_a9f8d6978e5a9cedc30f79dbdf22fd76
#
_entry.id   a9f8d6978e5a9cedc30f79dbdf22fd76
#
_cell.length_a   1.000
_cell.length_b   1.000
_cell.length_c   1.000
_cell.angle_alpha   90.00
_cell.angle_beta   90.00
_cell.angle_gamma   90.00
#
_symmetry.space_group_name_H-M   'P 1'
#
loop_
_entity.id
_entity.type
_entity.pdbx_description
1 polymer ?
#
loop_
_entity_poly.entity_id
_entity_poly.type
_entity_poly.pdbx_seq_one_letter_code
_entity_poly.pdbx_strand_id
1 'polypeptide(L)' 'MKRTWIKNARIVNEGKIFHGSIVIENEVIAEVLAEETVPSQPCGETIDAKGYYLMPGVID' A
#
# COMPACT_ATOMS: atom_id res chain seq x y z
N MET A 1 7.48 -1.88 -16.27
CA MET A 1 6.52 -1.22 -15.37
C MET A 1 7.05 -1.26 -13.95
N LYS A 2 6.89 -0.18 -13.23
CA LYS A 2 7.41 -0.09 -11.88
C LYS A 2 6.31 -0.41 -10.87
N ARG A 3 6.58 -1.36 -10.01
CA ARG A 3 5.69 -1.69 -8.90
C ARG A 3 6.41 -1.37 -7.60
N THR A 4 5.73 -0.68 -6.70
CA THR A 4 6.27 -0.32 -5.39
C THR A 4 5.33 -0.87 -4.32
N TRP A 5 5.91 -1.61 -3.38
CA TRP A 5 5.15 -2.17 -2.25
C TRP A 5 5.44 -1.30 -1.02
N ILE A 6 4.41 -0.61 -0.55
CA ILE A 6 4.52 0.19 0.66
C ILE A 6 3.89 -0.62 1.79
N LYS A 7 4.73 -1.15 2.65
CA LYS A 7 4.28 -2.05 3.71
C LYS A 7 4.29 -1.37 5.06
N ASN A 8 3.67 -2.01 6.04
CA ASN A 8 3.64 -1.53 7.42
C ASN A 8 3.01 -0.15 7.52
N ALA A 9 1.88 0.02 6.86
CA ALA A 9 1.17 1.30 6.80
C ALA A 9 -0.17 1.19 7.50
N ARG A 10 -0.67 2.33 7.95
CA ARG A 10 -2.04 2.45 8.46
C ARG A 10 -2.87 3.06 7.35
N ILE A 11 -3.78 2.26 6.80
CA ILE A 11 -4.56 2.67 5.65
C ILE A 11 -5.90 3.22 6.12
N VAL A 12 -6.18 4.46 5.75
CA VAL A 12 -7.44 5.12 6.11
C VAL A 12 -8.35 5.06 4.90
N ASN A 13 -9.46 4.35 5.02
CA ASN A 13 -10.38 4.19 3.92
C ASN A 13 -11.81 4.18 4.45
N GLU A 14 -12.64 5.10 3.96
CA GLU A 14 -14.05 5.19 4.31
C GLU A 14 -14.29 5.26 5.81
N GLY A 15 -13.49 6.07 6.49
CA GLY A 15 -13.64 6.26 7.93
C GLY A 15 -13.10 5.13 8.77
N LYS A 16 -12.47 4.16 8.15
CA LYS A 16 -11.86 3.03 8.87
C LYS A 16 -10.35 3.08 8.73
N ILE A 17 -9.66 2.63 9.76
CA ILE A 17 -8.20 2.57 9.75
C ILE A 17 -7.81 1.11 9.97
N PHE A 18 -6.99 0.56 9.08
CA PHE A 18 -6.47 -0.76 9.28
C PHE A 18 -4.99 -0.81 8.94
N HIS A 19 -4.30 -1.77 9.56
CA HIS A 19 -2.88 -1.94 9.35
C HIS A 19 -2.67 -2.89 8.17
N GLY A 20 -1.92 -2.45 7.17
CA GLY A 20 -1.72 -3.27 5.98
C GLY A 20 -0.68 -2.65 5.08
N SER A 21 -0.84 -2.89 3.79
CA SER A 21 0.08 -2.37 2.79
C SER A 21 -0.64 -2.10 1.49
N ILE A 22 0.03 -1.39 0.61
CA ILE A 22 -0.50 -1.15 -0.73
C ILE A 22 0.60 -1.36 -1.76
N VAL A 23 0.17 -1.67 -2.98
CA VAL A 23 1.07 -1.77 -4.12
C VAL A 23 0.68 -0.68 -5.11
N ILE A 24 1.66 0.11 -5.53
CA ILE A 24 1.45 1.15 -6.52
C ILE A 24 2.15 0.74 -7.81
N GLU A 25 1.41 0.83 -8.89
CA GLU A 25 1.94 0.52 -10.21
C GLU A 25 1.53 1.63 -11.17
N ASN A 26 2.53 2.26 -11.82
CA ASN A 26 2.28 3.35 -12.76
C ASN A 26 1.45 4.47 -12.14
N GLU A 27 1.79 4.83 -10.90
CA GLU A 27 1.17 5.95 -10.17
C GLU A 27 -0.29 5.70 -9.80
N VAL A 28 -0.76 4.45 -9.88
CA VAL A 28 -2.10 4.11 -9.41
C VAL A 28 -1.98 2.99 -8.38
N ILE A 29 -2.98 2.88 -7.51
CA ILE A 29 -3.01 1.83 -6.53
C ILE A 29 -3.45 0.54 -7.20
N ALA A 30 -2.54 -0.43 -7.27
CA ALA A 30 -2.82 -1.70 -7.92
C ALA A 30 -3.43 -2.71 -6.95
N GLU A 31 -3.01 -2.70 -5.68
CA GLU A 31 -3.52 -3.62 -4.68
C GLU A 31 -3.56 -2.96 -3.32
N VAL A 32 -4.55 -3.35 -2.52
CA VAL A 32 -4.61 -2.99 -1.10
C VAL A 32 -4.60 -4.30 -0.33
N LEU A 33 -3.61 -4.46 0.54
CA LEU A 33 -3.36 -5.73 1.21
C LEU A 33 -3.56 -5.60 2.71
N ALA A 34 -4.17 -6.63 3.30
CA ALA A 34 -4.31 -6.70 4.75
C ALA A 34 -2.97 -7.01 5.38
N GLU A 35 -2.90 -6.86 6.70
CA GLU A 35 -1.68 -7.15 7.44
C GLU A 35 -1.22 -8.59 7.16
N GLU A 36 0.10 -8.75 7.03
CA GLU A 36 0.73 -10.04 6.78
C GLU A 36 0.40 -10.66 5.42
N THR A 37 -0.17 -9.87 4.52
CA THR A 37 -0.43 -10.32 3.16
C THR A 37 0.66 -9.78 2.25
N VAL A 38 1.15 -10.60 1.32
CA VAL A 38 2.18 -10.19 0.38
C VAL A 38 1.57 -9.94 -0.98
N PRO A 39 2.22 -9.12 -1.83
CA PRO A 39 1.71 -8.86 -3.18
C PRO A 39 1.64 -10.13 -4.00
N SER A 40 0.67 -10.19 -4.91
CA SER A 40 0.52 -11.33 -5.80
C SER A 40 1.62 -11.42 -6.84
N GLN A 41 2.29 -10.33 -7.11
CA GLN A 41 3.38 -10.27 -8.08
C GLN A 41 4.58 -9.56 -7.48
N PRO A 42 5.79 -9.87 -7.96
CA PRO A 42 6.99 -9.22 -7.43
C PRO A 42 6.95 -7.70 -7.63
N CYS A 43 7.49 -6.98 -6.67
CA CYS A 43 7.61 -5.53 -6.76
C CYS A 43 9.08 -5.16 -6.87
N GLY A 44 9.36 -4.17 -7.70
CA GLY A 44 10.73 -3.72 -7.90
C GLY A 44 11.28 -2.93 -6.72
N GLU A 45 10.40 -2.37 -5.91
CA GLU A 45 10.81 -1.55 -4.77
C GLU A 45 9.91 -1.82 -3.58
N THR A 46 10.48 -1.80 -2.39
CA THR A 46 9.73 -1.99 -1.15
C THR A 46 10.04 -0.83 -0.22
N ILE A 47 8.99 -0.20 0.30
CA ILE A 47 9.12 0.92 1.22
C ILE A 47 8.42 0.55 2.51
N ASP A 48 9.09 0.78 3.64
CA ASP A 48 8.49 0.57 4.96
C ASP A 48 7.92 1.90 5.44
N ALA A 49 6.60 1.96 5.55
CA ALA A 49 5.93 3.19 5.98
C ALA A 49 6.06 3.45 7.48
N LYS A 50 6.58 2.49 8.24
CA LYS A 50 6.85 2.64 9.68
C LYS A 50 5.62 3.07 10.47
N GLY A 51 4.45 2.62 10.06
CA GLY A 51 3.21 2.93 10.76
C GLY A 51 2.58 4.26 10.39
N TYR A 52 3.12 4.96 9.40
CA TYR A 52 2.50 6.21 8.94
C TYR A 52 1.16 5.92 8.27
N TYR A 53 0.30 6.94 8.27
CA TYR A 53 -1.01 6.82 7.67
C TYR A 53 -0.94 6.99 6.15
N LEU A 54 -1.71 6.18 5.45
CA LEU A 54 -1.88 6.32 4.02
C LEU A 54 -3.36 6.48 3.71
N MET A 55 -3.67 7.42 2.83
CA MET A 55 -5.04 7.68 2.40
C MET A 55 -5.13 7.39 0.89
N PRO A 56 -5.65 6.23 0.50
CA PRO A 56 -5.65 5.84 -0.91
C PRO A 56 -6.28 6.86 -1.85
N GLY A 57 -7.29 7.57 -1.39
CA GLY A 57 -7.95 8.55 -2.22
C GLY A 57 -7.10 9.77 -2.58
N VAL A 58 -5.95 9.93 -1.97
CA VAL A 58 -5.08 11.09 -2.19
C VAL A 58 -3.96 10.78 -3.18
N ILE A 59 -3.78 9.52 -3.51
CA ILE A 59 -2.63 9.08 -4.30
C ILE A 59 -2.92 9.06 -5.80
N ASP A 60 -3.99 9.54 -6.23
CA ASP A 60 -4.34 9.54 -7.65
C ASP A 60 -3.27 10.21 -8.52
#